data_b51dfdac2026a2dd395fe8e2cc7d82a3
#
_entry.id   b51dfdac2026a2dd395fe8e2cc7d82a3
#
_cell.length_a   1.000
_cell.length_b   1.000
_cell.length_c   1.000
_cell.angle_alpha   90.00
_cell.angle_beta   90.00
_cell.angle_gamma   90.00
#
_symmetry.space_group_name_H-M   'P 1'
#
loop_
_entity.id
_entity.type
_entity.pdbx_description
1 polymer ?
#
loop_
_entity_poly.entity_id
_entity_poly.type
_entity_poly.pdbx_seq_one_letter_code
_entity_poly.pdbx_strand_id
1 'polypeptide(L)'
;MDKNICAPCAPMGWNSYDYYNTEINEMQVRANAEYMAAHLREYGWEYIVIDISWYEHGSGSRSGEYQYLPFAELEMDAYSRLIPVTERYPSSADGAGFRPLADYIHSLGLKFGIHIMRGSPRLAAHRHMPILGTDLTADEIADPANICSWNPYMYGLRPDIPESQLYYDSLFELYARWGVDFVKCDDICREDASTAHAEIGMLHKAIEKCDRPIVLSLSPGPAKITEAEWYAENANMWRITDDFWDSWPLLKDMFRRCELWQGKKRPGCYPDCDMLPLGIIGGCFGDRKERVTGLTEDEQKTMMTLWCIFGAPLMLGAEMTRLDAETLKLLTNRELISLQQHGERARQIMRSDEQAVWTAYDPQQRRTYIAIFNLSEEERGINCWINQIASSEEGSYRGQTLHELWTGRETVPHAGGLAALIPAHGVRLFWYSNN
;
A
#
# COMPACT_ATOMS: atom_id res chain seq x y z
N MET A 1 -8.41 -17.53 -12.20
CA MET A 1 -9.14 -16.24 -12.39
C MET A 1 -8.15 -15.17 -12.82
N ASP A 2 -8.47 -14.26 -13.72
CA ASP A 2 -7.56 -13.16 -14.03
C ASP A 2 -7.40 -12.26 -12.80
N LYS A 3 -6.18 -12.18 -12.24
CA LYS A 3 -5.88 -11.39 -11.04
C LYS A 3 -6.21 -9.89 -11.21
N ASN A 4 -6.19 -9.37 -12.43
CA ASN A 4 -6.43 -7.95 -12.70
C ASN A 4 -7.89 -7.53 -12.45
N ILE A 5 -8.81 -8.48 -12.43
CA ILE A 5 -10.24 -8.23 -12.12
C ILE A 5 -10.42 -7.87 -10.63
N CYS A 6 -9.53 -8.34 -9.74
CA CYS A 6 -9.63 -8.08 -8.30
C CYS A 6 -9.44 -6.60 -7.93
N ALA A 7 -8.62 -5.89 -8.72
CA ALA A 7 -8.27 -4.50 -8.49
C ALA A 7 -8.33 -3.69 -9.79
N PRO A 8 -9.52 -3.46 -10.35
CA PRO A 8 -9.68 -2.70 -11.60
C PRO A 8 -9.19 -1.25 -11.49
N CYS A 9 -9.24 -0.69 -10.30
CA CYS A 9 -8.64 0.59 -9.91
C CYS A 9 -7.59 0.36 -8.82
N ALA A 10 -6.71 1.33 -8.60
CA ALA A 10 -5.69 1.25 -7.56
C ALA A 10 -6.35 1.13 -6.18
N PRO A 11 -5.99 0.12 -5.37
CA PRO A 11 -6.62 -0.13 -4.08
C PRO A 11 -6.58 1.08 -3.13
N MET A 12 -7.66 1.28 -2.40
CA MET A 12 -7.76 2.27 -1.34
C MET A 12 -8.23 1.60 -0.05
N GLY A 13 -7.50 1.81 1.05
CA GLY A 13 -7.81 1.13 2.29
C GLY A 13 -7.06 1.69 3.50
N TRP A 14 -7.08 0.92 4.55
CA TRP A 14 -6.38 1.18 5.80
C TRP A 14 -5.54 -0.04 6.18
N ASN A 15 -4.35 0.22 6.72
CA ASN A 15 -3.49 -0.79 7.28
C ASN A 15 -3.13 -0.39 8.72
N SER A 16 -3.13 -1.35 9.63
CA SER A 16 -3.01 -1.09 11.06
C SER A 16 -1.61 -0.70 11.54
N TYR A 17 -0.56 -0.85 10.71
CA TYR A 17 0.82 -0.81 11.21
C TYR A 17 1.26 0.53 11.79
N ASP A 18 1.06 1.64 11.07
CA ASP A 18 1.64 2.93 11.44
C ASP A 18 1.14 3.46 12.79
N TYR A 19 -0.05 3.05 13.21
CA TYR A 19 -0.57 3.41 14.53
C TYR A 19 -0.41 2.28 15.55
N TYR A 20 -0.83 1.05 15.22
CA TYR A 20 -0.91 -0.05 16.17
C TYR A 20 0.33 -0.95 16.19
N ASN A 21 1.25 -0.78 15.23
CA ASN A 21 2.42 -1.65 15.07
C ASN A 21 2.01 -3.14 15.02
N THR A 22 2.51 -3.95 15.97
CA THR A 22 2.24 -5.37 16.08
C THR A 22 1.10 -5.71 17.06
N GLU A 23 0.42 -4.71 17.65
CA GLU A 23 -0.38 -4.87 18.87
C GLU A 23 -1.90 -4.80 18.65
N ILE A 24 -2.35 -4.58 17.43
CA ILE A 24 -3.78 -4.42 17.14
C ILE A 24 -4.61 -5.63 17.59
N ASN A 25 -5.83 -5.37 18.07
CA ASN A 25 -6.80 -6.38 18.46
C ASN A 25 -8.12 -6.24 17.69
N GLU A 26 -8.99 -7.25 17.81
CA GLU A 26 -10.25 -7.33 17.08
C GLU A 26 -11.18 -6.13 17.33
N MET A 27 -11.25 -5.63 18.57
CA MET A 27 -12.10 -4.47 18.92
C MET A 27 -11.65 -3.22 18.16
N GLN A 28 -10.34 -2.99 18.08
CA GLN A 28 -9.76 -1.86 17.36
C GLN A 28 -9.95 -1.98 15.85
N VAL A 29 -9.82 -3.19 15.29
CA VAL A 29 -10.11 -3.45 13.86
C VAL A 29 -11.57 -3.11 13.56
N ARG A 30 -12.52 -3.58 14.40
CA ARG A 30 -13.96 -3.30 14.22
C ARG A 30 -14.26 -1.80 14.28
N ALA A 31 -13.70 -1.08 15.25
CA ALA A 31 -13.90 0.36 15.38
C ALA A 31 -13.40 1.14 14.15
N ASN A 32 -12.21 0.80 13.64
CA ASN A 32 -11.68 1.41 12.42
C ASN A 32 -12.52 1.04 11.18
N ALA A 33 -13.00 -0.21 11.07
CA ALA A 33 -13.89 -0.63 10.00
C ALA A 33 -15.24 0.13 10.01
N GLU A 34 -15.85 0.30 11.18
CA GLU A 34 -17.08 1.09 11.34
C GLU A 34 -16.87 2.54 10.93
N TYR A 35 -15.74 3.15 11.32
CA TYR A 35 -15.40 4.51 10.91
C TYR A 35 -15.25 4.62 9.38
N MET A 36 -14.49 3.71 8.76
CA MET A 36 -14.33 3.69 7.30
C MET A 36 -15.68 3.55 6.59
N ALA A 37 -16.52 2.63 7.05
CA ALA A 37 -17.85 2.42 6.47
C ALA A 37 -18.73 3.67 6.54
N ALA A 38 -18.66 4.43 7.66
CA ALA A 38 -19.47 5.61 7.88
C ALA A 38 -18.97 6.86 7.13
N HIS A 39 -17.66 7.02 6.96
CA HIS A 39 -17.07 8.30 6.53
C HIS A 39 -16.24 8.24 5.24
N LEU A 40 -15.72 7.07 4.85
CA LEU A 40 -14.75 6.96 3.76
C LEU A 40 -15.25 6.06 2.62
N ARG A 41 -16.10 5.07 2.89
CA ARG A 41 -16.55 4.08 1.89
C ARG A 41 -17.19 4.72 0.65
N GLU A 42 -17.97 5.78 0.80
CA GLU A 42 -18.61 6.48 -0.33
C GLU A 42 -17.60 7.13 -1.29
N TYR A 43 -16.34 7.27 -0.85
CA TYR A 43 -15.22 7.82 -1.63
C TYR A 43 -14.32 6.73 -2.22
N GLY A 44 -14.65 5.44 -2.03
CA GLY A 44 -13.92 4.32 -2.61
C GLY A 44 -12.91 3.63 -1.68
N TRP A 45 -12.82 4.05 -0.41
CA TRP A 45 -12.02 3.35 0.60
C TRP A 45 -12.73 2.06 1.01
N GLU A 46 -12.08 0.91 0.81
CA GLU A 46 -12.78 -0.37 0.98
C GLU A 46 -11.99 -1.46 1.71
N TYR A 47 -10.65 -1.38 1.80
CA TYR A 47 -9.85 -2.43 2.41
C TYR A 47 -9.53 -2.12 3.87
N ILE A 48 -9.77 -3.09 4.76
CA ILE A 48 -9.33 -3.11 6.18
C ILE A 48 -8.28 -4.20 6.32
N VAL A 49 -7.02 -3.80 6.52
CA VAL A 49 -5.88 -4.73 6.53
C VAL A 49 -5.25 -4.78 7.92
N ILE A 50 -5.24 -5.97 8.52
CA ILE A 50 -4.48 -6.25 9.75
C ILE A 50 -3.04 -6.53 9.35
N ASP A 51 -2.11 -5.76 9.90
CA ASP A 51 -0.67 -5.93 9.65
C ASP A 51 -0.04 -7.03 10.53
N ILE A 52 1.26 -7.15 10.53
CA ILE A 52 2.09 -8.23 11.05
C ILE A 52 1.78 -8.64 12.51
N SER A 53 2.19 -9.86 12.88
CA SER A 53 2.15 -10.42 14.24
C SER A 53 0.76 -10.78 14.78
N TRP A 54 -0.29 -10.82 13.97
CA TRP A 54 -1.63 -11.28 14.41
C TRP A 54 -1.64 -12.73 14.94
N TYR A 55 -0.59 -13.49 14.68
CA TYR A 55 -0.36 -14.88 15.06
C TYR A 55 0.62 -15.03 16.24
N GLU A 56 1.13 -13.94 16.80
CA GLU A 56 2.20 -13.93 17.82
C GLU A 56 1.62 -13.74 19.22
N HIS A 57 1.95 -14.67 20.14
CA HIS A 57 1.65 -14.51 21.54
C HIS A 57 2.53 -13.45 22.20
N GLY A 58 1.93 -12.57 22.99
CA GLY A 58 2.65 -11.53 23.72
C GLY A 58 3.25 -10.43 22.83
N SER A 59 2.76 -10.29 21.60
CA SER A 59 3.18 -9.19 20.71
C SER A 59 3.11 -7.84 21.43
N GLY A 60 4.15 -7.01 21.28
CA GLY A 60 4.26 -5.71 21.93
C GLY A 60 4.70 -5.74 23.41
N SER A 61 4.70 -6.90 24.10
CA SER A 61 5.02 -6.99 25.55
C SER A 61 6.42 -6.49 25.91
N ARG A 62 7.35 -6.47 24.95
CA ARG A 62 8.72 -5.95 25.08
C ARG A 62 9.06 -4.90 24.03
N SER A 63 8.08 -4.09 23.63
CA SER A 63 8.21 -3.11 22.55
C SER A 63 9.29 -2.04 22.78
N GLY A 64 9.73 -1.82 24.02
CA GLY A 64 10.87 -0.96 24.33
C GLY A 64 12.24 -1.54 23.98
N GLU A 65 12.33 -2.87 23.76
CA GLU A 65 13.58 -3.57 23.49
C GLU A 65 13.62 -4.19 22.10
N TYR A 66 12.49 -4.71 21.63
CA TYR A 66 12.38 -5.47 20.38
C TYR A 66 11.18 -5.03 19.55
N GLN A 67 11.37 -4.91 18.26
CA GLN A 67 10.26 -4.74 17.31
C GLN A 67 9.47 -6.04 17.18
N TYR A 68 10.18 -7.17 17.08
CA TYR A 68 9.64 -8.52 17.05
C TYR A 68 10.31 -9.35 18.15
N LEU A 69 9.53 -10.10 18.92
CA LEU A 69 10.05 -10.89 20.04
C LEU A 69 10.99 -12.00 19.55
N PRO A 70 12.24 -12.06 20.05
CA PRO A 70 13.09 -13.21 19.76
C PRO A 70 12.44 -14.49 20.33
N PHE A 71 12.42 -15.55 19.52
CA PHE A 71 11.84 -16.85 19.90
C PHE A 71 10.37 -16.78 20.33
N ALA A 72 9.59 -15.89 19.70
CA ALA A 72 8.17 -15.79 19.98
C ALA A 72 7.44 -17.12 19.78
N GLU A 73 6.47 -17.39 20.65
CA GLU A 73 5.50 -18.44 20.42
C GLU A 73 4.50 -17.97 19.37
N LEU A 74 4.39 -18.74 18.28
CA LEU A 74 3.49 -18.45 17.18
C LEU A 74 2.30 -19.42 17.22
N GLU A 75 1.09 -18.90 17.09
CA GLU A 75 -0.09 -19.72 16.99
C GLU A 75 -0.17 -20.33 15.59
N MET A 76 -0.24 -21.67 15.53
CA MET A 76 -0.24 -22.44 14.30
C MET A 76 -1.26 -23.58 14.38
N ASP A 77 -1.84 -23.92 13.23
CA ASP A 77 -2.60 -25.15 13.12
C ASP A 77 -1.70 -26.39 13.00
N ALA A 78 -2.31 -27.57 12.90
CA ALA A 78 -1.59 -28.84 12.80
C ALA A 78 -0.70 -28.99 11.54
N TYR A 79 -0.78 -28.07 10.58
CA TYR A 79 -0.13 -28.11 9.27
C TYR A 79 0.80 -26.92 9.01
N SER A 80 1.45 -26.43 10.06
CA SER A 80 2.43 -25.33 9.96
C SER A 80 1.88 -23.98 9.52
N ARG A 81 0.54 -23.80 9.44
CA ARG A 81 -0.06 -22.56 9.00
C ARG A 81 -0.37 -21.66 10.20
N LEU A 82 0.03 -20.39 10.08
CA LEU A 82 -0.26 -19.37 11.09
C LEU A 82 -1.76 -19.13 11.21
N ILE A 83 -2.27 -19.04 12.44
CA ILE A 83 -3.66 -18.72 12.78
C ILE A 83 -3.70 -17.59 13.81
N PRO A 84 -4.80 -16.79 13.89
CA PRO A 84 -4.87 -15.65 14.79
C PRO A 84 -4.90 -16.08 16.27
N VAL A 85 -4.16 -15.36 17.12
CA VAL A 85 -4.16 -15.59 18.58
C VAL A 85 -5.50 -15.14 19.18
N THR A 86 -6.13 -16.00 19.94
CA THR A 86 -7.48 -15.76 20.50
C THR A 86 -7.51 -14.66 21.56
N GLU A 87 -6.40 -14.36 22.21
CA GLU A 87 -6.29 -13.26 23.19
C GLU A 87 -6.56 -11.90 22.53
N ARG A 88 -6.13 -11.71 21.30
CA ARG A 88 -6.35 -10.45 20.56
C ARG A 88 -7.54 -10.54 19.59
N TYR A 89 -7.86 -11.74 19.12
CA TYR A 89 -8.93 -11.99 18.16
C TYR A 89 -9.89 -13.05 18.69
N PRO A 90 -10.70 -12.73 19.71
CA PRO A 90 -11.53 -13.73 20.41
C PRO A 90 -12.55 -14.42 19.52
N SER A 91 -12.99 -13.79 18.44
CA SER A 91 -13.92 -14.44 17.48
C SER A 91 -13.25 -15.53 16.65
N SER A 92 -11.92 -15.67 16.68
CA SER A 92 -11.17 -16.71 15.99
C SER A 92 -11.17 -18.07 16.69
N ALA A 93 -11.72 -18.15 17.88
CA ALA A 93 -11.78 -19.36 18.71
C ALA A 93 -12.41 -20.54 17.94
N ASP A 94 -12.19 -21.75 18.47
CA ASP A 94 -12.76 -23.00 17.98
C ASP A 94 -12.45 -23.29 16.49
N GLY A 95 -11.30 -22.79 16.00
CA GLY A 95 -10.85 -22.99 14.62
C GLY A 95 -11.53 -22.10 13.59
N ALA A 96 -12.29 -21.09 14.02
CA ALA A 96 -12.98 -20.16 13.12
C ALA A 96 -12.00 -19.27 12.32
N GLY A 97 -10.79 -19.05 12.85
CA GLY A 97 -9.82 -18.13 12.24
C GLY A 97 -10.41 -16.73 12.07
N PHE A 98 -10.02 -16.04 11.02
CA PHE A 98 -10.56 -14.70 10.76
C PHE A 98 -11.98 -14.67 10.16
N ARG A 99 -12.63 -15.81 9.93
CA ARG A 99 -13.94 -15.85 9.26
C ARG A 99 -15.00 -14.94 9.91
N PRO A 100 -15.20 -14.96 11.26
CA PRO A 100 -16.22 -14.10 11.87
C PRO A 100 -15.90 -12.60 11.74
N LEU A 101 -14.63 -12.23 11.80
CA LEU A 101 -14.20 -10.83 11.64
C LEU A 101 -14.35 -10.39 10.18
N ALA A 102 -13.96 -11.22 9.22
CA ALA A 102 -14.14 -10.96 7.80
C ALA A 102 -15.63 -10.80 7.43
N ASP A 103 -16.49 -11.71 7.88
CA ASP A 103 -17.93 -11.62 7.66
C ASP A 103 -18.52 -10.32 8.26
N TYR A 104 -18.04 -9.89 9.41
CA TYR A 104 -18.43 -8.59 9.99
C TYR A 104 -18.02 -7.42 9.10
N ILE A 105 -16.76 -7.36 8.65
CA ILE A 105 -16.24 -6.31 7.77
C ILE A 105 -17.00 -6.29 6.44
N HIS A 106 -17.30 -7.47 5.86
CA HIS A 106 -18.12 -7.59 4.66
C HIS A 106 -19.55 -7.07 4.89
N SER A 107 -20.12 -7.27 6.09
CA SER A 107 -21.46 -6.75 6.42
C SER A 107 -21.53 -5.22 6.40
N LEU A 108 -20.39 -4.54 6.60
CA LEU A 108 -20.24 -3.09 6.47
C LEU A 108 -20.04 -2.64 5.01
N GLY A 109 -19.97 -3.57 4.05
CA GLY A 109 -19.69 -3.31 2.64
C GLY A 109 -18.22 -3.00 2.36
N LEU A 110 -17.32 -3.47 3.22
CA LEU A 110 -15.86 -3.34 3.11
C LEU A 110 -15.23 -4.70 2.77
N LYS A 111 -13.93 -4.69 2.51
CA LYS A 111 -13.11 -5.86 2.20
C LYS A 111 -12.08 -6.11 3.30
N PHE A 112 -11.81 -7.37 3.59
CA PHE A 112 -10.90 -7.78 4.65
C PHE A 112 -9.55 -8.21 4.11
N GLY A 113 -8.46 -7.74 4.73
CA GLY A 113 -7.09 -8.08 4.37
C GLY A 113 -6.21 -8.44 5.56
N ILE A 114 -5.14 -9.17 5.27
CA ILE A 114 -4.12 -9.56 6.25
C ILE A 114 -2.73 -9.33 5.69
N HIS A 115 -1.78 -9.12 6.59
CA HIS A 115 -0.35 -9.20 6.31
C HIS A 115 0.14 -10.64 6.50
N ILE A 116 1.07 -11.07 5.66
CA ILE A 116 1.84 -12.30 5.84
C ILE A 116 3.32 -12.02 5.57
N MET A 117 4.19 -12.82 6.17
CA MET A 117 5.58 -12.93 5.73
C MET A 117 5.67 -13.99 4.63
N ARG A 118 6.63 -13.87 3.71
CA ARG A 118 6.95 -14.98 2.81
C ARG A 118 7.50 -16.19 3.57
N GLY A 119 7.40 -17.37 2.98
CA GLY A 119 7.99 -18.59 3.49
C GLY A 119 7.16 -19.32 4.54
N SER A 120 7.82 -20.10 5.37
CA SER A 120 7.22 -20.90 6.44
C SER A 120 7.79 -20.55 7.82
N PRO A 121 7.02 -20.75 8.92
CA PRO A 121 7.50 -20.45 10.26
C PRO A 121 8.73 -21.28 10.64
N ARG A 122 9.77 -20.60 11.10
CA ARG A 122 10.98 -21.28 11.65
C ARG A 122 10.63 -22.21 12.81
N LEU A 123 9.63 -21.81 13.61
CA LEU A 123 9.14 -22.63 14.72
C LEU A 123 8.50 -23.94 14.21
N ALA A 124 7.77 -23.90 13.09
CA ALA A 124 7.22 -25.10 12.46
C ALA A 124 8.31 -26.02 11.95
N ALA A 125 9.33 -25.46 11.27
CA ALA A 125 10.50 -26.21 10.80
C ALA A 125 11.26 -26.83 12.00
N HIS A 126 11.49 -26.10 13.07
CA HIS A 126 12.15 -26.60 14.26
C HIS A 126 11.37 -27.73 14.97
N ARG A 127 10.05 -27.73 14.88
CA ARG A 127 9.15 -28.74 15.45
C ARG A 127 8.85 -29.89 14.48
N HIS A 128 9.42 -29.91 13.29
CA HIS A 128 9.14 -30.90 12.22
C HIS A 128 7.64 -31.05 11.97
N MET A 129 6.90 -29.93 11.93
CA MET A 129 5.45 -29.96 11.74
C MET A 129 5.11 -30.35 10.31
N PRO A 130 4.01 -31.12 10.10
CA PRO A 130 3.64 -31.59 8.77
C PRO A 130 3.15 -30.46 7.85
N ILE A 131 3.30 -30.70 6.55
CA ILE A 131 2.72 -29.86 5.49
C ILE A 131 1.47 -30.55 4.93
N LEU A 132 0.37 -29.82 4.85
CA LEU A 132 -0.93 -30.36 4.41
C LEU A 132 -0.84 -30.95 3.00
N GLY A 133 -1.29 -32.20 2.87
CA GLY A 133 -1.37 -32.89 1.57
C GLY A 133 -0.05 -33.48 1.09
N THR A 134 0.96 -33.58 1.95
CA THR A 134 2.26 -34.22 1.67
C THR A 134 2.69 -35.11 2.83
N ASP A 135 3.73 -35.90 2.60
CA ASP A 135 4.42 -36.63 3.65
C ASP A 135 5.62 -35.84 4.23
N LEU A 136 5.86 -34.62 3.74
CA LEU A 136 6.97 -33.77 4.16
C LEU A 136 6.61 -32.91 5.37
N THR A 137 7.67 -32.47 6.05
CA THR A 137 7.62 -31.55 7.19
C THR A 137 8.17 -30.17 6.80
N ALA A 138 7.90 -29.16 7.63
CA ALA A 138 8.23 -27.76 7.35
C ALA A 138 9.75 -27.53 7.17
N ASP A 139 10.60 -28.28 7.85
CA ASP A 139 12.06 -28.19 7.70
C ASP A 139 12.57 -28.75 6.37
N GLU A 140 11.83 -29.68 5.75
CA GLU A 140 12.20 -30.25 4.45
C GLU A 140 11.92 -29.31 3.29
N ILE A 141 10.92 -28.42 3.39
CA ILE A 141 10.59 -27.41 2.37
C ILE A 141 11.23 -26.05 2.65
N ALA A 142 11.71 -25.79 3.88
CA ALA A 142 12.34 -24.53 4.26
C ALA A 142 13.77 -24.42 3.73
N ASP A 143 14.20 -23.19 3.44
CA ASP A 143 15.59 -22.85 3.16
C ASP A 143 16.21 -22.11 4.36
N PRO A 144 16.99 -22.79 5.22
CA PRO A 144 17.61 -22.17 6.39
C PRO A 144 18.65 -21.08 6.04
N ALA A 145 19.15 -21.04 4.81
CA ALA A 145 20.06 -20.00 4.34
C ALA A 145 19.30 -18.74 3.87
N ASN A 146 18.00 -18.84 3.67
CA ASN A 146 17.14 -17.76 3.19
C ASN A 146 16.21 -17.29 4.31
N ILE A 147 16.73 -16.41 5.15
CA ILE A 147 16.02 -15.85 6.31
C ILE A 147 15.75 -14.36 6.11
N CYS A 148 14.66 -13.88 6.69
CA CYS A 148 14.41 -12.45 6.81
C CYS A 148 15.41 -11.81 7.77
N SER A 149 16.08 -10.74 7.36
CA SER A 149 17.13 -10.08 8.17
C SER A 149 16.58 -9.26 9.34
N TRP A 150 15.33 -8.81 9.24
CA TRP A 150 14.69 -7.92 10.21
C TRP A 150 13.58 -8.61 11.05
N ASN A 151 13.07 -9.75 10.60
CA ASN A 151 12.06 -10.52 11.34
C ASN A 151 12.53 -11.98 11.56
N PRO A 152 12.57 -12.47 12.81
CA PRO A 152 13.17 -13.77 13.13
C PRO A 152 12.24 -14.98 12.90
N TYR A 153 11.02 -14.77 12.39
CA TYR A 153 9.98 -15.80 12.44
C TYR A 153 9.97 -16.78 11.28
N MET A 154 10.48 -16.36 10.10
CA MET A 154 10.29 -17.15 8.88
C MET A 154 11.60 -17.60 8.22
N TYR A 155 11.53 -18.75 7.57
CA TYR A 155 12.45 -19.18 6.52
C TYR A 155 11.78 -18.98 5.15
N GLY A 156 12.55 -18.62 4.12
CA GLY A 156 12.10 -18.75 2.74
C GLY A 156 11.86 -20.23 2.37
N LEU A 157 11.14 -20.47 1.29
CA LEU A 157 10.89 -21.82 0.80
C LEU A 157 11.91 -22.22 -0.27
N ARG A 158 12.14 -23.52 -0.38
CA ARG A 158 12.96 -24.13 -1.44
C ARG A 158 12.13 -24.28 -2.72
N PRO A 159 12.43 -23.49 -3.78
CA PRO A 159 11.62 -23.51 -4.99
C PRO A 159 11.84 -24.76 -5.85
N ASP A 160 12.91 -25.51 -5.60
CA ASP A 160 13.24 -26.79 -6.25
C ASP A 160 12.41 -27.97 -5.70
N ILE A 161 11.68 -27.79 -4.60
CA ILE A 161 10.81 -28.78 -4.00
C ILE A 161 9.35 -28.48 -4.38
N PRO A 162 8.67 -29.37 -5.14
CA PRO A 162 7.29 -29.13 -5.59
C PRO A 162 6.28 -28.93 -4.43
N GLU A 163 6.53 -29.55 -3.28
CA GLU A 163 5.69 -29.48 -2.09
C GLU A 163 5.70 -28.08 -1.45
N SER A 164 6.71 -27.25 -1.73
CA SER A 164 6.71 -25.83 -1.37
C SER A 164 5.52 -25.08 -1.97
N GLN A 165 5.11 -25.44 -3.19
CA GLN A 165 3.89 -24.90 -3.80
C GLN A 165 2.64 -25.34 -3.04
N LEU A 166 2.57 -26.60 -2.61
CA LEU A 166 1.41 -27.12 -1.86
C LEU A 166 1.23 -26.42 -0.52
N TYR A 167 2.33 -25.99 0.12
CA TYR A 167 2.24 -25.17 1.33
C TYR A 167 1.53 -23.85 1.06
N TYR A 168 1.97 -23.08 0.04
CA TYR A 168 1.28 -21.84 -0.33
C TYR A 168 -0.16 -22.07 -0.79
N ASP A 169 -0.43 -23.12 -1.56
CA ASP A 169 -1.79 -23.49 -1.97
C ASP A 169 -2.68 -23.68 -0.73
N SER A 170 -2.19 -24.41 0.28
CA SER A 170 -2.93 -24.64 1.52
C SER A 170 -3.17 -23.38 2.35
N LEU A 171 -2.23 -22.42 2.33
CA LEU A 171 -2.40 -21.12 2.98
C LEU A 171 -3.53 -20.31 2.31
N PHE A 172 -3.50 -20.20 0.99
CA PHE A 172 -4.51 -19.41 0.27
C PHE A 172 -5.90 -20.07 0.28
N GLU A 173 -5.99 -21.40 0.32
CA GLU A 173 -7.24 -22.12 0.61
C GLU A 173 -7.77 -21.77 2.02
N LEU A 174 -6.88 -21.66 3.01
CA LEU A 174 -7.26 -21.25 4.36
C LEU A 174 -7.75 -19.79 4.37
N TYR A 175 -7.04 -18.88 3.73
CA TYR A 175 -7.40 -17.46 3.65
C TYR A 175 -8.70 -17.24 2.87
N ALA A 176 -8.92 -18.01 1.80
CA ALA A 176 -10.20 -18.01 1.06
C ALA A 176 -11.38 -18.45 1.95
N ARG A 177 -11.20 -19.50 2.78
CA ARG A 177 -12.20 -19.92 3.77
C ARG A 177 -12.47 -18.86 4.83
N TRP A 178 -11.45 -18.09 5.23
CA TRP A 178 -11.63 -16.97 6.15
C TRP A 178 -12.30 -15.75 5.53
N GLY A 179 -12.38 -15.69 4.20
CA GLY A 179 -12.96 -14.55 3.50
C GLY A 179 -11.99 -13.40 3.28
N VAL A 180 -10.68 -13.69 3.21
CA VAL A 180 -9.65 -12.67 2.92
C VAL A 180 -9.76 -12.20 1.47
N ASP A 181 -9.72 -10.88 1.25
CA ASP A 181 -9.78 -10.20 -0.05
C ASP A 181 -8.45 -9.55 -0.44
N PHE A 182 -7.53 -9.37 0.51
CA PHE A 182 -6.26 -8.68 0.32
C PHE A 182 -5.17 -9.33 1.16
N VAL A 183 -4.01 -9.59 0.55
CA VAL A 183 -2.82 -10.10 1.24
C VAL A 183 -1.65 -9.18 0.95
N LYS A 184 -1.10 -8.56 2.01
CA LYS A 184 0.22 -7.91 1.98
C LYS A 184 1.25 -8.98 2.34
N CYS A 185 2.09 -9.37 1.37
CA CYS A 185 3.20 -10.29 1.61
C CYS A 185 4.50 -9.51 1.78
N ASP A 186 5.16 -9.71 2.90
CA ASP A 186 6.36 -8.98 3.29
C ASP A 186 7.65 -9.80 3.13
N ASP A 187 8.81 -9.13 3.17
CA ASP A 187 10.15 -9.65 2.91
C ASP A 187 10.31 -10.25 1.51
N ILE A 188 9.62 -9.70 0.50
CA ILE A 188 9.53 -10.36 -0.81
C ILE A 188 9.85 -9.44 -2.00
N CYS A 189 9.80 -8.10 -1.83
CA CYS A 189 9.88 -7.16 -2.96
C CYS A 189 11.20 -6.39 -3.04
N ARG A 190 12.13 -6.58 -2.11
CA ARG A 190 13.45 -5.90 -2.11
C ARG A 190 14.35 -6.38 -3.24
N GLU A 191 15.22 -5.51 -3.71
CA GLU A 191 16.17 -5.79 -4.78
C GLU A 191 17.16 -6.93 -4.47
N ASP A 192 17.48 -7.16 -3.20
CA ASP A 192 18.43 -8.17 -2.72
C ASP A 192 17.77 -9.53 -2.40
N ALA A 193 16.46 -9.63 -2.46
CA ALA A 193 15.71 -10.86 -2.17
C ALA A 193 15.76 -11.85 -3.36
N SER A 194 16.89 -12.47 -3.59
CA SER A 194 17.17 -13.28 -4.79
C SER A 194 16.26 -14.51 -4.97
N THR A 195 15.73 -15.08 -3.88
CA THR A 195 14.82 -16.25 -3.91
C THR A 195 13.35 -15.85 -3.90
N ALA A 196 13.04 -14.63 -3.52
CA ALA A 196 11.70 -14.11 -3.46
C ALA A 196 10.98 -14.12 -4.82
N HIS A 197 11.72 -14.00 -5.93
CA HIS A 197 11.17 -14.06 -7.27
C HIS A 197 10.38 -15.36 -7.53
N ALA A 198 10.89 -16.52 -7.11
CA ALA A 198 10.19 -17.80 -7.21
C ALA A 198 8.95 -17.83 -6.30
N GLU A 199 9.08 -17.33 -5.07
CA GLU A 199 7.99 -17.31 -4.10
C GLU A 199 6.83 -16.38 -4.54
N ILE A 200 7.11 -15.25 -5.21
CA ILE A 200 6.08 -14.42 -5.84
C ILE A 200 5.23 -15.24 -6.83
N GLY A 201 5.89 -16.03 -7.68
CA GLY A 201 5.21 -16.91 -8.62
C GLY A 201 4.38 -18.02 -7.93
N MET A 202 4.86 -18.53 -6.78
CA MET A 202 4.11 -19.53 -5.99
C MET A 202 2.85 -18.90 -5.35
N LEU A 203 2.97 -17.69 -4.81
CA LEU A 203 1.83 -16.94 -4.24
C LEU A 203 0.76 -16.69 -5.31
N HIS A 204 1.16 -16.24 -6.48
CA HIS A 204 0.25 -16.03 -7.60
C HIS A 204 -0.52 -17.29 -7.98
N LYS A 205 0.18 -18.42 -8.17
CA LYS A 205 -0.45 -19.72 -8.47
C LYS A 205 -1.41 -20.18 -7.37
N ALA A 206 -1.06 -19.95 -6.11
CA ALA A 206 -1.92 -20.29 -4.98
C ALA A 206 -3.21 -19.45 -4.98
N ILE A 207 -3.13 -18.15 -5.31
CA ILE A 207 -4.29 -17.28 -5.48
C ILE A 207 -5.17 -17.74 -6.64
N GLU A 208 -4.59 -18.09 -7.79
CA GLU A 208 -5.38 -18.60 -8.92
C GLU A 208 -6.13 -19.89 -8.56
N LYS A 209 -5.51 -20.74 -7.73
CA LYS A 209 -6.07 -22.05 -7.33
C LYS A 209 -7.14 -21.95 -6.26
N CYS A 210 -7.08 -20.98 -5.34
CA CYS A 210 -7.98 -20.89 -4.19
C CYS A 210 -9.43 -20.46 -4.54
N ASP A 211 -9.69 -20.14 -5.81
CA ASP A 211 -11.01 -19.75 -6.37
C ASP A 211 -11.66 -18.54 -5.66
N ARG A 212 -10.86 -17.68 -5.03
CA ARG A 212 -11.28 -16.39 -4.46
C ARG A 212 -10.43 -15.25 -5.04
N PRO A 213 -11.05 -14.13 -5.45
CA PRO A 213 -10.31 -12.95 -5.86
C PRO A 213 -9.60 -12.33 -4.65
N ILE A 214 -8.27 -12.40 -4.62
CA ILE A 214 -7.43 -11.84 -3.56
C ILE A 214 -6.43 -10.89 -4.21
N VAL A 215 -6.40 -9.63 -3.74
CA VAL A 215 -5.37 -8.66 -4.13
C VAL A 215 -4.05 -9.04 -3.47
N LEU A 216 -3.00 -9.19 -4.26
CA LEU A 216 -1.65 -9.44 -3.76
C LEU A 216 -0.82 -8.15 -3.79
N SER A 217 -0.39 -7.72 -2.62
CA SER A 217 0.52 -6.60 -2.38
C SER A 217 1.88 -7.13 -1.93
N LEU A 218 2.96 -6.65 -2.55
CA LEU A 218 4.34 -7.06 -2.25
C LEU A 218 5.10 -5.95 -1.52
N SER A 219 5.70 -6.26 -0.37
CA SER A 219 6.54 -5.36 0.44
C SER A 219 7.74 -6.08 1.07
N PRO A 220 8.70 -5.34 1.72
CA PRO A 220 8.97 -3.94 1.44
C PRO A 220 9.72 -3.81 0.11
N GLY A 221 9.80 -2.56 -0.39
CA GLY A 221 10.65 -2.24 -1.55
C GLY A 221 12.07 -1.80 -1.13
N PRO A 222 12.77 -1.15 -2.03
CA PRO A 222 12.36 -0.84 -3.39
C PRO A 222 12.40 -2.03 -4.34
N ALA A 223 11.35 -2.18 -5.13
CA ALA A 223 11.28 -3.18 -6.19
C ALA A 223 12.27 -2.85 -7.35
N LYS A 224 12.77 -3.87 -8.03
CA LYS A 224 13.62 -3.70 -9.23
C LYS A 224 12.79 -3.26 -10.42
N ILE A 225 13.12 -2.13 -11.02
CA ILE A 225 12.45 -1.65 -12.24
C ILE A 225 12.60 -2.63 -13.42
N THR A 226 13.71 -3.36 -13.49
CA THR A 226 13.94 -4.38 -14.52
C THR A 226 12.98 -5.56 -14.44
N GLU A 227 12.37 -5.80 -13.27
CA GLU A 227 11.41 -6.86 -13.00
C GLU A 227 9.95 -6.38 -13.05
N ALA A 228 9.70 -5.15 -13.55
CA ALA A 228 8.38 -4.53 -13.55
C ALA A 228 7.29 -5.40 -14.21
N GLU A 229 7.61 -6.07 -15.30
CA GLU A 229 6.67 -6.97 -15.99
C GLU A 229 6.38 -8.23 -15.17
N TRP A 230 7.40 -8.79 -14.50
CA TRP A 230 7.22 -9.92 -13.60
C TRP A 230 6.28 -9.59 -12.43
N TYR A 231 6.46 -8.43 -11.78
CA TYR A 231 5.54 -8.00 -10.73
C TYR A 231 4.12 -7.83 -11.28
N ALA A 232 3.99 -7.20 -12.46
CA ALA A 232 2.69 -6.97 -13.09
C ALA A 232 2.00 -8.27 -13.56
N GLU A 233 2.75 -9.33 -13.86
CA GLU A 233 2.20 -10.66 -14.16
C GLU A 233 1.73 -11.40 -12.91
N ASN A 234 2.39 -11.20 -11.76
CA ASN A 234 2.21 -12.05 -10.58
C ASN A 234 1.56 -11.34 -9.38
N ALA A 235 1.51 -10.01 -9.33
CA ALA A 235 0.94 -9.25 -8.22
C ALA A 235 0.08 -8.10 -8.68
N ASN A 236 -0.71 -7.52 -7.78
CA ASN A 236 -1.54 -6.35 -8.05
C ASN A 236 -0.86 -5.04 -7.65
N MET A 237 -0.02 -5.07 -6.64
CA MET A 237 0.77 -3.91 -6.24
C MET A 237 2.12 -4.33 -5.67
N TRP A 238 3.11 -3.45 -5.80
CA TRP A 238 4.48 -3.70 -5.33
C TRP A 238 5.14 -2.39 -4.92
N ARG A 239 5.84 -2.43 -3.80
CA ARG A 239 6.47 -1.28 -3.18
C ARG A 239 7.65 -0.76 -4.00
N ILE A 240 7.62 0.50 -4.40
CA ILE A 240 8.72 1.16 -5.11
C ILE A 240 9.70 1.85 -4.16
N THR A 241 9.45 1.78 -2.87
CA THR A 241 10.25 2.33 -1.78
C THR A 241 10.39 1.34 -0.63
N ASP A 242 11.35 1.53 0.25
CA ASP A 242 11.35 0.98 1.60
C ASP A 242 10.23 1.64 2.43
N ASP A 243 10.12 1.37 3.72
CA ASP A 243 9.06 1.95 4.53
C ASP A 243 9.05 3.48 4.48
N PHE A 244 7.90 4.02 4.08
CA PHE A 244 7.69 5.47 3.98
C PHE A 244 7.10 6.00 5.28
N TRP A 245 7.80 6.94 5.88
CA TRP A 245 7.35 7.63 7.09
C TRP A 245 7.18 9.12 6.83
N ASP A 246 6.60 9.82 7.77
CA ASP A 246 6.21 11.22 7.73
C ASP A 246 7.42 12.19 7.83
N SER A 247 8.30 12.12 6.83
CA SER A 247 9.44 13.04 6.74
C SER A 247 9.61 13.62 5.33
N TRP A 248 9.95 14.89 5.27
CA TRP A 248 10.19 15.58 4.00
C TRP A 248 11.25 14.91 3.12
N PRO A 249 12.41 14.48 3.64
CA PRO A 249 13.43 13.82 2.81
C PRO A 249 12.91 12.57 2.10
N LEU A 250 12.06 11.74 2.75
CA LEU A 250 11.44 10.58 2.14
C LEU A 250 10.43 10.99 1.06
N LEU A 251 9.61 12.00 1.34
CA LEU A 251 8.65 12.54 0.37
C LEU A 251 9.36 13.14 -0.84
N LYS A 252 10.46 13.86 -0.65
CA LYS A 252 11.26 14.41 -1.74
C LYS A 252 11.90 13.32 -2.60
N ASP A 253 12.40 12.21 -2.02
CA ASP A 253 12.94 11.08 -2.80
C ASP A 253 11.85 10.36 -3.60
N MET A 254 10.60 10.39 -3.13
CA MET A 254 9.49 9.73 -3.85
C MET A 254 9.27 10.31 -5.25
N PHE A 255 9.56 11.58 -5.51
CA PHE A 255 9.50 12.15 -6.86
C PHE A 255 10.41 11.42 -7.85
N ARG A 256 11.63 11.07 -7.42
CA ARG A 256 12.58 10.28 -8.21
C ARG A 256 12.08 8.84 -8.44
N ARG A 257 11.49 8.23 -7.42
CA ARG A 257 10.94 6.87 -7.49
C ARG A 257 9.73 6.83 -8.43
N CYS A 258 8.79 7.77 -8.30
CA CYS A 258 7.66 7.89 -9.20
C CYS A 258 8.10 8.15 -10.66
N GLU A 259 9.14 8.96 -10.90
CA GLU A 259 9.72 9.17 -12.22
C GLU A 259 10.24 7.86 -12.82
N LEU A 260 10.97 7.07 -12.03
CA LEU A 260 11.51 5.77 -12.47
C LEU A 260 10.39 4.79 -12.86
N TRP A 261 9.29 4.78 -12.12
CA TRP A 261 8.17 3.85 -12.30
C TRP A 261 7.01 4.40 -13.14
N GLN A 262 7.11 5.63 -13.67
CA GLN A 262 6.07 6.20 -14.53
C GLN A 262 5.78 5.32 -15.74
N GLY A 263 4.51 5.24 -16.14
CA GLY A 263 4.06 4.40 -17.27
C GLY A 263 3.98 2.90 -16.97
N LYS A 264 4.24 2.47 -15.72
CA LYS A 264 4.11 1.06 -15.31
C LYS A 264 2.76 0.73 -14.66
N LYS A 265 1.95 1.75 -14.31
CA LYS A 265 0.56 1.57 -13.89
C LYS A 265 -0.28 1.05 -15.05
N ARG A 266 -1.09 0.03 -14.78
CA ARG A 266 -2.14 -0.47 -15.67
C ARG A 266 -3.26 -1.12 -14.84
N PRO A 267 -4.48 -1.32 -15.38
CA PRO A 267 -5.56 -1.97 -14.61
C PRO A 267 -5.10 -3.28 -13.97
N GLY A 268 -5.33 -3.43 -12.68
CA GLY A 268 -4.89 -4.58 -11.89
C GLY A 268 -3.43 -4.59 -11.45
N CYS A 269 -2.63 -3.56 -11.80
CA CYS A 269 -1.18 -3.53 -11.58
C CYS A 269 -0.71 -2.14 -11.21
N TYR A 270 -0.22 -1.95 -9.97
CA TYR A 270 0.06 -0.64 -9.40
C TYR A 270 1.40 -0.59 -8.68
N PRO A 271 2.39 0.21 -9.16
CA PRO A 271 3.52 0.60 -8.35
C PRO A 271 3.04 1.36 -7.10
N ASP A 272 3.52 0.93 -5.92
CA ASP A 272 3.02 1.37 -4.63
C ASP A 272 4.02 2.29 -3.92
N CYS A 273 3.58 3.50 -3.61
CA CYS A 273 4.37 4.52 -2.90
C CYS A 273 4.34 4.33 -1.37
N ASP A 274 3.75 3.25 -0.86
CA ASP A 274 3.53 2.95 0.54
C ASP A 274 2.36 3.69 1.21
N MET A 275 2.23 3.43 2.50
CA MET A 275 1.16 3.93 3.34
C MET A 275 1.17 5.45 3.47
N LEU A 276 0.04 6.00 3.88
CA LEU A 276 -0.16 7.42 4.14
C LEU A 276 -0.05 7.68 5.66
N PRO A 277 1.09 8.17 6.17
CA PRO A 277 1.28 8.48 7.59
C PRO A 277 0.63 9.83 7.93
N LEU A 278 -0.70 9.92 7.78
CA LEU A 278 -1.52 11.10 8.05
C LEU A 278 -2.22 10.99 9.40
N GLY A 279 -2.72 12.11 9.94
CA GLY A 279 -3.47 12.14 11.19
C GLY A 279 -2.63 11.71 12.40
N ILE A 280 -3.19 10.84 13.25
CA ILE A 280 -2.51 10.34 14.45
C ILE A 280 -1.89 8.97 14.15
N ILE A 281 -0.59 8.84 14.36
CA ILE A 281 0.21 7.64 14.13
C ILE A 281 1.02 7.26 15.37
N GLY A 282 1.49 6.03 15.44
CA GLY A 282 2.26 5.49 16.57
C GLY A 282 3.78 5.56 16.40
N GLY A 283 4.26 6.01 15.23
CA GLY A 283 5.69 6.09 14.93
C GLY A 283 6.35 4.72 14.67
N CYS A 284 7.57 4.75 14.12
CA CYS A 284 8.36 3.56 13.82
C CYS A 284 8.99 2.93 15.08
N PHE A 285 9.59 1.76 14.91
CA PHE A 285 10.32 1.09 16.00
C PHE A 285 11.41 2.00 16.58
N GLY A 286 11.43 2.09 17.92
CA GLY A 286 12.32 2.97 18.69
C GLY A 286 11.69 4.30 19.08
N ASP A 287 10.70 4.81 18.37
CA ASP A 287 9.89 5.98 18.72
C ASP A 287 8.39 5.68 18.54
N ARG A 288 7.90 4.74 19.36
CA ARG A 288 6.51 4.27 19.32
C ARG A 288 5.52 5.16 20.09
N LYS A 289 5.83 6.43 20.23
CA LYS A 289 4.93 7.37 20.87
C LYS A 289 3.85 7.81 19.91
N GLU A 290 2.61 7.72 20.37
CA GLU A 290 1.50 8.34 19.67
C GLU A 290 1.80 9.82 19.41
N ARG A 291 1.62 10.25 18.18
CA ARG A 291 1.83 11.63 17.76
C ARG A 291 1.00 11.97 16.52
N VAL A 292 0.78 13.24 16.29
CA VAL A 292 0.30 13.73 15.00
C VAL A 292 1.42 13.58 13.97
N THR A 293 1.06 13.34 12.72
CA THR A 293 2.01 13.30 11.60
C THR A 293 2.99 14.48 11.63
N GLY A 294 4.26 14.22 11.35
CA GLY A 294 5.29 15.24 11.25
C GLY A 294 5.26 16.05 9.95
N LEU A 295 4.45 15.64 8.97
CA LEU A 295 4.28 16.38 7.72
C LEU A 295 3.45 17.65 7.95
N THR A 296 3.93 18.80 7.46
CA THR A 296 3.15 20.04 7.43
C THR A 296 1.92 19.89 6.55
N GLU A 297 0.94 20.80 6.65
CA GLU A 297 -0.25 20.79 5.79
C GLU A 297 0.11 20.86 4.29
N ASP A 298 1.14 21.62 3.92
CA ASP A 298 1.59 21.72 2.53
C ASP A 298 2.27 20.44 2.06
N GLU A 299 3.06 19.78 2.92
CA GLU A 299 3.66 18.47 2.64
C GLU A 299 2.61 17.36 2.52
N GLN A 300 1.56 17.36 3.35
CA GLN A 300 0.44 16.43 3.23
C GLN A 300 -0.30 16.60 1.90
N LYS A 301 -0.56 17.84 1.46
CA LYS A 301 -1.12 18.13 0.13
C LYS A 301 -0.19 17.67 -1.00
N THR A 302 1.10 17.88 -0.84
CA THR A 302 2.13 17.43 -1.79
C THR A 302 2.15 15.91 -1.91
N MET A 303 2.16 15.18 -0.79
CA MET A 303 2.10 13.73 -0.75
C MET A 303 0.83 13.22 -1.44
N MET A 304 -0.34 13.68 -1.01
CA MET A 304 -1.62 13.26 -1.60
C MET A 304 -1.70 13.57 -3.10
N THR A 305 -1.20 14.74 -3.53
CA THR A 305 -1.19 15.10 -4.95
C THR A 305 -0.26 14.19 -5.75
N LEU A 306 0.94 13.88 -5.23
CA LEU A 306 1.90 13.01 -5.90
C LEU A 306 1.36 11.58 -6.03
N TRP A 307 0.85 10.97 -4.94
CA TRP A 307 0.24 9.63 -4.98
C TRP A 307 -0.91 9.57 -5.98
N CYS A 308 -1.80 10.57 -5.95
CA CYS A 308 -2.97 10.59 -6.82
C CYS A 308 -2.62 10.82 -8.30
N ILE A 309 -1.72 11.75 -8.63
CA ILE A 309 -1.36 12.00 -10.04
C ILE A 309 -0.50 10.87 -10.62
N PHE A 310 0.34 10.22 -9.81
CA PHE A 310 1.07 9.02 -10.20
C PHE A 310 0.14 7.81 -10.31
N GLY A 311 -0.96 7.78 -9.55
CA GLY A 311 -1.97 6.72 -9.51
C GLY A 311 -1.56 5.53 -8.66
N ALA A 312 -0.85 5.79 -7.55
CA ALA A 312 -0.51 4.80 -6.54
C ALA A 312 -1.74 4.31 -5.76
N PRO A 313 -1.71 3.11 -5.16
CA PRO A 313 -2.63 2.74 -4.09
C PRO A 313 -2.60 3.75 -2.95
N LEU A 314 -3.72 3.88 -2.23
CA LEU A 314 -3.83 4.73 -1.05
C LEU A 314 -4.16 3.87 0.17
N MET A 315 -3.17 3.63 1.03
CA MET A 315 -3.32 2.85 2.25
C MET A 315 -3.07 3.74 3.46
N LEU A 316 -4.15 4.15 4.15
CA LEU A 316 -4.03 5.01 5.33
C LEU A 316 -3.44 4.24 6.52
N GLY A 317 -2.50 4.86 7.26
CA GLY A 317 -1.87 4.27 8.44
C GLY A 317 -2.36 4.82 9.79
N ALA A 318 -3.23 5.83 9.79
CA ALA A 318 -3.68 6.53 11.00
C ALA A 318 -4.68 5.73 11.86
N GLU A 319 -4.85 6.16 13.12
CA GLU A 319 -6.03 5.83 13.93
C GLU A 319 -7.26 6.55 13.36
N MET A 320 -8.09 5.82 12.60
CA MET A 320 -9.20 6.45 11.86
C MET A 320 -10.27 7.05 12.76
N THR A 321 -10.55 6.44 13.92
CA THR A 321 -11.61 6.93 14.83
C THR A 321 -11.29 8.30 15.43
N ARG A 322 -10.08 8.80 15.22
CA ARG A 322 -9.55 10.07 15.75
C ARG A 322 -9.06 11.01 14.65
N LEU A 323 -9.48 10.82 13.42
CA LEU A 323 -9.12 11.72 12.31
C LEU A 323 -9.65 13.12 12.56
N ASP A 324 -8.79 14.11 12.37
CA ASP A 324 -9.18 15.52 12.36
C ASP A 324 -9.87 15.91 11.04
N ALA A 325 -10.52 17.09 11.05
CA ALA A 325 -11.31 17.55 9.92
C ALA A 325 -10.47 17.82 8.65
N GLU A 326 -9.23 18.28 8.78
CA GLU A 326 -8.37 18.58 7.62
C GLU A 326 -7.84 17.28 7.00
N THR A 327 -7.43 16.33 7.82
CA THR A 327 -7.07 14.98 7.33
C THR A 327 -8.26 14.31 6.63
N LEU A 328 -9.45 14.36 7.22
CA LEU A 328 -10.65 13.80 6.61
C LEU A 328 -10.97 14.48 5.27
N LYS A 329 -10.80 15.80 5.16
CA LYS A 329 -10.99 16.56 3.92
C LYS A 329 -10.00 16.14 2.81
N LEU A 330 -8.74 15.84 3.16
CA LEU A 330 -7.77 15.27 2.20
C LEU A 330 -8.23 13.92 1.68
N LEU A 331 -8.64 13.02 2.60
CA LEU A 331 -9.04 11.65 2.29
C LEU A 331 -10.39 11.55 1.55
N THR A 332 -11.19 12.59 1.57
CA THR A 332 -12.51 12.64 0.93
C THR A 332 -12.55 13.59 -0.28
N ASN A 333 -11.40 14.07 -0.75
CA ASN A 333 -11.32 14.95 -1.91
C ASN A 333 -11.63 14.18 -3.21
N ARG A 334 -12.84 14.37 -3.72
CA ARG A 334 -13.34 13.63 -4.91
C ARG A 334 -12.52 13.86 -6.17
N GLU A 335 -11.92 15.05 -6.35
CA GLU A 335 -11.08 15.36 -7.52
C GLU A 335 -9.77 14.58 -7.46
N LEU A 336 -9.11 14.54 -6.29
CA LEU A 336 -7.89 13.73 -6.10
C LEU A 336 -8.16 12.25 -6.27
N ILE A 337 -9.25 11.75 -5.68
CA ILE A 337 -9.64 10.36 -5.77
C ILE A 337 -9.97 9.99 -7.22
N SER A 338 -10.71 10.83 -7.95
CA SER A 338 -10.97 10.60 -9.37
C SER A 338 -9.66 10.50 -10.18
N LEU A 339 -8.74 11.43 -9.94
CA LEU A 339 -7.42 11.41 -10.58
C LEU A 339 -6.64 10.12 -10.26
N GLN A 340 -6.65 9.67 -9.01
CA GLN A 340 -5.99 8.43 -8.58
C GLN A 340 -6.61 7.20 -9.25
N GLN A 341 -7.93 7.10 -9.29
CA GLN A 341 -8.68 5.97 -9.82
C GLN A 341 -8.61 5.90 -11.35
N HIS A 342 -8.77 7.03 -12.02
CA HIS A 342 -8.99 7.11 -13.47
C HIS A 342 -7.86 7.79 -14.23
N GLY A 343 -6.92 8.44 -13.54
CA GLY A 343 -5.79 9.13 -14.16
C GLY A 343 -4.94 8.18 -15.00
N GLU A 344 -4.74 8.56 -16.26
CA GLU A 344 -3.90 7.85 -17.24
C GLU A 344 -2.75 8.74 -17.67
N ARG A 345 -1.71 8.14 -18.30
CA ARG A 345 -0.58 8.85 -18.91
C ARG A 345 0.15 9.78 -17.95
N ALA A 346 0.12 9.44 -16.66
CA ALA A 346 0.85 10.18 -15.65
C ALA A 346 2.35 10.21 -15.98
N ARG A 347 2.92 11.42 -16.02
CA ARG A 347 4.34 11.59 -16.29
C ARG A 347 4.91 12.84 -15.65
N GLN A 348 6.15 12.74 -15.24
CA GLN A 348 6.95 13.88 -14.82
C GLN A 348 7.50 14.60 -16.05
N ILE A 349 7.13 15.87 -16.23
CA ILE A 349 7.54 16.70 -17.36
C ILE A 349 8.93 17.28 -17.12
N MET A 350 9.18 17.70 -15.87
CA MET A 350 10.46 18.19 -15.44
C MET A 350 10.66 17.94 -13.94
N ARG A 351 11.91 17.82 -13.54
CA ARG A 351 12.32 17.82 -12.13
C ARG A 351 13.72 18.45 -12.00
N SER A 352 13.88 19.22 -10.94
CA SER A 352 15.17 19.69 -10.41
C SER A 352 15.18 19.47 -8.89
N ASP A 353 16.24 19.90 -8.22
CA ASP A 353 16.31 19.84 -6.75
C ASP A 353 15.29 20.74 -6.07
N GLU A 354 14.73 21.73 -6.81
CA GLU A 354 13.84 22.77 -6.26
C GLU A 354 12.39 22.68 -6.73
N GLN A 355 12.11 21.94 -7.80
CA GLN A 355 10.75 21.86 -8.35
C GLN A 355 10.51 20.58 -9.16
N ALA A 356 9.25 20.18 -9.25
CA ALA A 356 8.79 19.14 -10.16
C ALA A 356 7.47 19.54 -10.81
N VAL A 357 7.23 19.09 -12.04
CA VAL A 357 5.97 19.28 -12.75
C VAL A 357 5.51 17.94 -13.29
N TRP A 358 4.26 17.59 -12.96
CA TRP A 358 3.59 16.37 -13.41
C TRP A 358 2.35 16.70 -14.23
N THR A 359 1.98 15.80 -15.13
CA THR A 359 0.70 15.83 -15.83
C THR A 359 0.07 14.44 -15.88
N ALA A 360 -1.26 14.42 -15.90
CA ALA A 360 -2.06 13.22 -16.15
C ALA A 360 -3.38 13.60 -16.82
N TYR A 361 -4.05 12.63 -17.43
CA TYR A 361 -5.34 12.79 -18.05
C TYR A 361 -6.37 11.88 -17.39
N ASP A 362 -7.53 12.43 -17.03
CA ASP A 362 -8.70 11.66 -16.58
C ASP A 362 -9.70 11.52 -17.73
N PRO A 363 -9.85 10.33 -18.32
CA PRO A 363 -10.76 10.12 -19.45
C PRO A 363 -12.23 10.17 -19.05
N GLN A 364 -12.58 9.87 -17.80
CA GLN A 364 -13.97 9.92 -17.33
C GLN A 364 -14.46 11.34 -17.19
N GLN A 365 -13.64 12.23 -16.63
CA GLN A 365 -13.96 13.63 -16.50
C GLN A 365 -13.54 14.47 -17.72
N ARG A 366 -12.79 13.88 -18.66
CA ARG A 366 -12.19 14.55 -19.82
C ARG A 366 -11.36 15.77 -19.39
N ARG A 367 -10.50 15.58 -18.37
CA ARG A 367 -9.67 16.63 -17.78
C ARG A 367 -8.19 16.31 -17.88
N THR A 368 -7.41 17.33 -18.23
CA THR A 368 -5.95 17.26 -18.07
C THR A 368 -5.55 17.96 -16.76
N TYR A 369 -4.77 17.25 -15.96
CA TYR A 369 -4.24 17.74 -14.70
C TYR A 369 -2.78 18.15 -14.86
N ILE A 370 -2.39 19.23 -14.17
CA ILE A 370 -1.03 19.75 -14.09
C ILE A 370 -0.71 20.02 -12.63
N ALA A 371 0.23 19.28 -12.05
CA ALA A 371 0.72 19.51 -10.70
C ALA A 371 2.09 20.19 -10.76
N ILE A 372 2.23 21.32 -10.06
CA ILE A 372 3.48 22.06 -9.92
C ILE A 372 3.87 21.99 -8.46
N PHE A 373 5.00 21.36 -8.18
CA PHE A 373 5.54 21.15 -6.84
C PHE A 373 6.74 22.04 -6.59
N ASN A 374 6.76 22.68 -5.42
CA ASN A 374 7.93 23.36 -4.89
C ASN A 374 8.69 22.39 -3.96
N LEU A 375 9.90 22.01 -4.32
CA LEU A 375 10.75 21.08 -3.55
C LEU A 375 11.81 21.80 -2.71
N SER A 376 11.75 23.15 -2.64
CA SER A 376 12.70 23.99 -1.90
C SER A 376 12.17 24.38 -0.53
N GLU A 377 13.06 24.85 0.33
CA GLU A 377 12.79 25.27 1.71
C GLU A 377 12.11 26.65 1.83
N GLU A 378 11.84 27.33 0.69
CA GLU A 378 11.26 28.67 0.67
C GLU A 378 10.06 28.74 -0.27
N GLU A 379 9.14 29.67 -0.01
CA GLU A 379 8.06 29.99 -0.94
C GLU A 379 8.64 30.51 -2.26
N ARG A 380 8.16 30.02 -3.39
CA ARG A 380 8.68 30.38 -4.72
C ARG A 380 7.59 30.65 -5.74
N GLY A 381 7.86 31.61 -6.60
CA GLY A 381 7.15 31.79 -7.86
C GLY A 381 7.71 30.82 -8.91
N ILE A 382 6.92 29.83 -9.31
CA ILE A 382 7.30 28.84 -10.32
C ILE A 382 6.54 29.12 -11.60
N ASN A 383 7.28 29.17 -12.73
CA ASN A 383 6.71 29.34 -14.06
C ASN A 383 6.90 28.07 -14.89
N CYS A 384 5.87 27.62 -15.58
CA CYS A 384 5.97 26.55 -16.56
C CYS A 384 5.21 26.90 -17.85
N TRP A 385 5.69 26.35 -18.98
CA TRP A 385 5.05 26.55 -20.27
C TRP A 385 4.02 25.45 -20.51
N ILE A 386 2.74 25.82 -20.42
CA ILE A 386 1.63 24.87 -20.52
C ILE A 386 1.58 24.14 -21.88
N ASN A 387 1.99 24.80 -22.96
CA ASN A 387 2.07 24.21 -24.27
C ASN A 387 3.13 23.09 -24.40
N GLN A 388 4.18 23.13 -23.56
CA GLN A 388 5.18 22.07 -23.47
C GLN A 388 4.68 20.90 -22.62
N ILE A 389 3.82 21.19 -21.64
CA ILE A 389 3.25 20.20 -20.73
C ILE A 389 2.10 19.47 -21.41
N ALA A 390 1.23 20.19 -22.09
CA ALA A 390 -0.03 19.72 -22.68
C ALA A 390 0.06 19.37 -24.18
N SER A 391 1.25 19.06 -24.68
CA SER A 391 1.51 18.71 -26.10
C SER A 391 1.09 17.27 -26.47
N SER A 392 0.13 16.66 -25.79
CA SER A 392 -0.32 15.30 -26.08
C SER A 392 -1.51 15.29 -27.04
N GLU A 393 -1.69 14.16 -27.75
CA GLU A 393 -2.71 13.91 -28.78
C GLU A 393 -4.16 14.13 -28.32
N GLU A 394 -4.43 14.34 -27.02
CA GLU A 394 -5.78 14.36 -26.44
C GLU A 394 -6.27 15.69 -25.91
N GLY A 395 -5.59 16.77 -26.18
CA GLY A 395 -6.07 18.08 -25.75
C GLY A 395 -4.97 19.06 -25.50
N SER A 396 -4.33 19.53 -26.55
CA SER A 396 -3.47 20.70 -26.48
C SER A 396 -4.23 21.83 -25.79
N TYR A 397 -3.60 22.46 -24.83
CA TYR A 397 -4.12 23.66 -24.21
C TYR A 397 -4.42 24.73 -25.28
N ARG A 398 -5.65 25.24 -25.32
CA ARG A 398 -6.13 26.20 -26.33
C ARG A 398 -6.66 27.48 -25.72
N GLY A 399 -6.18 27.83 -24.52
CA GLY A 399 -6.65 29.03 -23.80
C GLY A 399 -7.82 28.78 -22.85
N GLN A 400 -8.05 27.52 -22.44
CA GLN A 400 -9.07 27.19 -21.44
C GLN A 400 -8.74 27.82 -20.07
N THR A 401 -9.75 28.02 -19.27
CA THR A 401 -9.59 28.36 -17.85
C THR A 401 -9.04 27.15 -17.10
N LEU A 402 -8.01 27.37 -16.28
CA LEU A 402 -7.45 26.42 -15.35
C LEU A 402 -8.08 26.61 -13.98
N HIS A 403 -8.53 25.52 -13.38
CA HIS A 403 -9.07 25.48 -12.04
C HIS A 403 -8.01 24.94 -11.08
N GLU A 404 -7.66 25.69 -10.05
CA GLU A 404 -6.67 25.26 -9.06
C GLU A 404 -7.40 24.62 -7.88
N LEU A 405 -7.04 23.35 -7.58
CA LEU A 405 -7.78 22.51 -6.64
C LEU A 405 -7.70 22.99 -5.19
N TRP A 406 -6.51 23.37 -4.74
CA TRP A 406 -6.27 23.63 -3.32
C TRP A 406 -6.77 24.99 -2.84
N THR A 407 -6.79 25.98 -3.73
CA THR A 407 -7.25 27.34 -3.41
C THR A 407 -8.62 27.67 -3.99
N GLY A 408 -9.13 26.84 -4.93
CA GLY A 408 -10.35 27.10 -5.68
C GLY A 408 -10.26 28.27 -6.67
N ARG A 409 -9.05 28.74 -6.96
CA ARG A 409 -8.84 29.87 -7.88
C ARG A 409 -8.88 29.41 -9.34
N GLU A 410 -9.35 30.32 -10.17
CA GLU A 410 -9.30 30.16 -11.63
C GLU A 410 -8.23 31.07 -12.23
N THR A 411 -7.58 30.61 -13.27
CA THR A 411 -6.58 31.38 -14.00
C THR A 411 -6.59 31.03 -15.48
N VAL A 412 -6.22 32.00 -16.31
CA VAL A 412 -5.94 31.76 -17.74
C VAL A 412 -4.47 32.08 -17.97
N PRO A 413 -3.65 31.09 -18.38
CA PRO A 413 -2.24 31.29 -18.66
C PRO A 413 -2.00 32.41 -19.66
N HIS A 414 -1.14 33.35 -19.33
CA HIS A 414 -0.78 34.44 -20.25
C HIS A 414 0.32 33.99 -21.21
N ALA A 415 0.08 34.16 -22.51
CA ALA A 415 1.02 33.76 -23.56
C ALA A 415 1.53 32.30 -23.44
N GLY A 416 0.72 31.41 -22.85
CA GLY A 416 1.08 29.99 -22.62
C GLY A 416 1.95 29.76 -21.37
N GLY A 417 2.25 30.79 -20.60
CA GLY A 417 2.96 30.68 -19.32
C GLY A 417 1.98 30.53 -18.14
N LEU A 418 2.13 29.48 -17.35
CA LEU A 418 1.44 29.27 -16.09
C LEU A 418 2.39 29.59 -14.94
N ALA A 419 2.05 30.64 -14.16
CA ALA A 419 2.81 31.07 -13.00
C ALA A 419 2.02 30.77 -11.72
N ALA A 420 2.69 30.22 -10.72
CA ALA A 420 2.11 29.97 -9.41
C ALA A 420 3.07 30.32 -8.30
N LEU A 421 2.57 30.99 -7.25
CA LEU A 421 3.29 31.15 -5.98
C LEU A 421 2.95 29.94 -5.11
N ILE A 422 3.99 29.21 -4.70
CA ILE A 422 3.86 27.91 -4.02
C ILE A 422 4.68 27.96 -2.73
N PRO A 423 4.08 27.67 -1.58
CA PRO A 423 4.80 27.57 -0.31
C PRO A 423 5.97 26.58 -0.37
N ALA A 424 6.91 26.68 0.58
CA ALA A 424 7.92 25.65 0.77
C ALA A 424 7.27 24.27 0.86
N HIS A 425 7.82 23.26 0.17
CA HIS A 425 7.32 21.88 0.10
C HIS A 425 5.88 21.73 -0.42
N GLY A 426 5.28 22.80 -0.93
CA GLY A 426 3.88 22.85 -1.34
C GLY A 426 3.63 22.45 -2.79
N VAL A 427 2.36 22.43 -3.17
CA VAL A 427 1.89 22.09 -4.51
C VAL A 427 0.75 22.99 -4.96
N ARG A 428 0.62 23.18 -6.27
CA ARG A 428 -0.60 23.63 -6.94
C ARG A 428 -1.01 22.59 -7.96
N LEU A 429 -2.25 22.13 -7.87
CA LEU A 429 -2.84 21.19 -8.79
C LEU A 429 -3.91 21.88 -9.63
N PHE A 430 -3.63 22.02 -10.90
CA PHE A 430 -4.53 22.63 -11.87
C PHE A 430 -5.18 21.55 -12.74
N TRP A 431 -6.40 21.83 -13.21
CA TRP A 431 -7.01 21.04 -14.27
C TRP A 431 -7.75 21.95 -15.26
N TYR A 432 -7.92 21.45 -16.49
CA TYR A 432 -8.78 22.06 -17.51
C TYR A 432 -9.52 20.97 -18.29
N SER A 433 -10.70 21.32 -18.78
CA SER A 433 -11.52 20.40 -19.58
C SER A 433 -11.03 20.34 -21.01
N ASN A 434 -10.95 19.13 -21.53
CA ASN A 434 -10.68 18.86 -22.96
C ASN A 434 -12.02 18.74 -23.68
N ASN A 435 -12.35 19.73 -24.49
CA ASN A 435 -13.57 19.78 -25.32
C ASN A 435 -13.43 18.93 -26.56
#